data_8f7f7fda5ee483aada5e4dcfdaa3441e
#
_entry.id   8f7f7fda5ee483aada5e4dcfdaa3441e
#
_cell.length_a   1.000
_cell.length_b   1.000
_cell.length_c   1.000
_cell.angle_alpha   90.00
_cell.angle_beta   90.00
_cell.angle_gamma   90.00
#
_symmetry.space_group_name_H-M   'P 1'
#
loop_
_entity.id
_entity.type
_entity.pdbx_description
1 polymer ?
#
loop_
_entity_poly.entity_id
_entity_poly.type
_entity_poly.pdbx_seq_one_letter_code
_entity_poly.pdbx_strand_id
1 'polypeptide(L)'
;MGIFEGGTLKLARSLLTKNRPAYVQFYVTARCNLACEQCNIIYANADQAEATTEECELIAQNLNSIGTSVVLLTGGEPFARKDLHLIAKSLLDNDIHPRIQTNGFASEIRLKEIEKIGAKDISISLDSLNPDLQDKINGDMKNSWLRAIKAITNVNQIFPKNAFCAFGCVMSPSNLNQIIPLIEFATEIGWWVSLVPEHVSKSH
;
A
#
# COMPACT_ATOMS: atom_id res chain seq x y z
N MET A 1 -12.15 -3.82 16.15
CA MET A 1 -10.95 -3.90 16.98
C MET A 1 -10.29 -5.23 16.67
N GLY A 2 -9.42 -5.27 15.67
CA GLY A 2 -8.83 -6.50 15.11
C GLY A 2 -7.58 -6.17 14.31
N ILE A 3 -6.70 -5.32 14.88
CA ILE A 3 -5.51 -4.88 14.15
C ILE A 3 -4.50 -6.02 13.95
N PHE A 4 -4.57 -7.12 14.72
CA PHE A 4 -3.57 -8.21 14.68
C PHE A 4 -4.10 -9.53 15.27
N GLU A 5 -5.11 -10.15 14.69
CA GLU A 5 -5.42 -11.55 15.04
C GLU A 5 -4.35 -12.46 14.40
N GLY A 6 -3.48 -13.02 15.19
CA GLY A 6 -2.41 -13.95 14.80
C GLY A 6 -0.99 -13.39 14.88
N GLY A 7 -0.78 -12.08 14.68
CA GLY A 7 0.54 -11.47 14.68
C GLY A 7 0.89 -10.66 15.95
N THR A 8 -0.04 -10.48 16.87
CA THR A 8 0.13 -9.58 18.03
C THR A 8 1.29 -9.98 18.93
N LEU A 9 1.46 -11.27 19.19
CA LEU A 9 2.53 -11.77 20.04
C LEU A 9 3.90 -11.64 19.33
N LYS A 10 3.94 -11.91 18.02
CA LYS A 10 5.13 -11.79 17.20
C LYS A 10 5.53 -10.32 17.05
N LEU A 11 4.57 -9.43 16.81
CA LEU A 11 4.79 -7.99 16.74
C LEU A 11 5.26 -7.42 18.07
N ALA A 12 4.60 -7.76 19.19
CA ALA A 12 5.01 -7.35 20.53
C ALA A 12 6.44 -7.83 20.85
N ARG A 13 6.77 -9.08 20.51
CA ARG A 13 8.12 -9.62 20.66
C ARG A 13 9.15 -8.91 19.79
N SER A 14 8.79 -8.53 18.55
CA SER A 14 9.65 -7.77 17.64
C SER A 14 9.91 -6.35 18.13
N LEU A 15 8.92 -5.71 18.75
CA LEU A 15 9.06 -4.38 19.34
C LEU A 15 9.92 -4.38 20.61
N LEU A 16 9.92 -5.49 21.35
CA LEU A 16 10.76 -5.66 22.55
C LEU A 16 12.21 -6.03 22.22
N THR A 17 12.48 -6.54 21.01
CA THR A 17 13.83 -6.91 20.58
C THR A 17 14.40 -5.83 19.65
N LYS A 18 15.27 -4.96 20.13
CA LYS A 18 15.84 -3.80 19.41
C LYS A 18 16.58 -4.12 18.11
N ASN A 19 16.81 -5.38 17.76
CA ASN A 19 17.67 -5.82 16.66
C ASN A 19 16.91 -6.52 15.53
N ARG A 20 15.59 -6.40 15.46
CA ARG A 20 14.77 -7.07 14.43
C ARG A 20 13.84 -6.09 13.73
N PRO A 21 13.79 -6.05 12.38
CA PRO A 21 12.85 -5.21 11.65
C PRO A 21 11.43 -5.79 11.79
N ALA A 22 10.62 -5.21 12.68
CA ALA A 22 9.23 -5.64 12.85
C ALA A 22 8.36 -5.33 11.62
N TYR A 23 8.68 -4.25 10.92
CA TYR A 23 7.99 -3.74 9.75
C TYR A 23 8.98 -3.47 8.63
N VAL A 24 8.69 -3.94 7.42
CA VAL A 24 9.52 -3.77 6.22
C VAL A 24 8.66 -3.20 5.09
N GLN A 25 9.19 -2.25 4.34
CA GLN A 25 8.63 -1.82 3.06
C GLN A 25 9.35 -2.59 1.94
N PHE A 26 8.58 -3.33 1.14
CA PHE A 26 9.10 -4.08 0.02
C PHE A 26 8.57 -3.48 -1.29
N TYR A 27 9.49 -2.89 -2.05
CA TYR A 27 9.22 -2.32 -3.36
C TYR A 27 9.25 -3.44 -4.39
N VAL A 28 8.08 -3.99 -4.71
CA VAL A 28 7.96 -5.17 -5.59
C VAL A 28 8.12 -4.84 -7.07
N THR A 29 7.94 -3.59 -7.45
CA THR A 29 8.06 -3.11 -8.84
C THR A 29 8.36 -1.62 -8.88
N ALA A 30 9.07 -1.16 -9.91
CA ALA A 30 9.19 0.25 -10.25
C ALA A 30 8.15 0.70 -11.28
N ARG A 31 7.45 -0.24 -11.93
CA ARG A 31 6.41 0.08 -12.92
C ARG A 31 5.21 0.74 -12.25
N CYS A 32 4.73 1.83 -12.85
CA CYS A 32 3.53 2.52 -12.41
C CYS A 32 2.72 2.99 -13.62
N ASN A 33 1.42 3.07 -13.45
CA ASN A 33 0.49 3.67 -14.42
C ASN A 33 0.29 5.17 -14.22
N LEU A 34 0.90 5.75 -13.17
CA LEU A 34 0.86 7.18 -12.85
C LEU A 34 2.26 7.80 -12.93
N ALA A 35 2.31 9.13 -13.05
CA ALA A 35 3.52 9.94 -13.07
C ALA A 35 3.43 11.09 -12.05
N CYS A 36 3.10 10.75 -10.78
CA CYS A 36 2.87 11.72 -9.72
C CYS A 36 4.10 12.62 -9.52
N GLU A 37 3.87 13.93 -9.34
CA GLU A 37 4.94 14.94 -9.17
C GLU A 37 5.80 14.66 -7.93
N GLN A 38 5.20 14.16 -6.85
CA GLN A 38 5.89 13.84 -5.58
C GLN A 38 6.59 12.47 -5.59
N CYS A 39 6.51 11.69 -6.69
CA CYS A 39 7.04 10.33 -6.73
C CYS A 39 8.50 10.29 -7.15
N ASN A 40 9.38 9.75 -6.29
CA ASN A 40 10.79 9.55 -6.60
C ASN A 40 11.13 8.12 -7.06
N ILE A 41 10.19 7.16 -6.96
CA ILE A 41 10.46 5.73 -7.13
C ILE A 41 10.56 5.34 -8.60
N ILE A 42 9.60 5.78 -9.42
CA ILE A 42 9.51 5.39 -10.83
C ILE A 42 10.67 5.95 -11.66
N TYR A 43 11.21 7.12 -11.27
CA TYR A 43 12.30 7.77 -12.01
C TYR A 43 13.68 7.18 -11.66
N ALA A 44 13.85 6.63 -10.48
CA ALA A 44 15.15 6.13 -10.02
C ALA A 44 15.43 4.70 -10.48
N ASN A 45 14.41 3.87 -10.73
CA ASN A 45 14.56 2.42 -10.87
C ASN A 45 13.78 1.81 -12.05
N ALA A 46 13.31 2.61 -13.02
CA ALA A 46 12.45 2.15 -14.11
C ALA A 46 13.07 1.01 -14.96
N ASP A 47 14.41 1.01 -15.10
CA ASP A 47 15.16 0.06 -15.92
C ASP A 47 15.74 -1.13 -15.12
N GLN A 48 15.45 -1.22 -13.83
CA GLN A 48 15.94 -2.31 -12.99
C GLN A 48 15.10 -3.57 -13.20
N ALA A 49 15.78 -4.73 -13.22
CA ALA A 49 15.10 -6.02 -13.23
C ALA A 49 14.30 -6.20 -11.93
N GLU A 50 13.07 -6.67 -12.07
CA GLU A 50 12.23 -7.03 -10.92
C GLU A 50 12.63 -8.39 -10.36
N ALA A 51 12.57 -8.56 -9.04
CA ALA A 51 12.71 -9.87 -8.43
C ALA A 51 11.62 -10.84 -8.94
N THR A 52 12.01 -12.08 -9.25
CA THR A 52 11.06 -13.13 -9.66
C THR A 52 10.15 -13.52 -8.49
N THR A 53 9.10 -14.29 -8.77
CA THR A 53 8.21 -14.82 -7.73
C THR A 53 8.99 -15.70 -6.74
N GLU A 54 9.89 -16.54 -7.24
CA GLU A 54 10.75 -17.43 -6.46
C GLU A 54 11.74 -16.65 -5.57
N GLU A 55 12.33 -15.58 -6.12
CA GLU A 55 13.17 -14.68 -5.32
C GLU A 55 12.38 -13.95 -4.23
N CYS A 56 11.14 -13.54 -4.52
CA CYS A 56 10.23 -12.95 -3.52
C CYS A 56 9.89 -13.96 -2.41
N GLU A 57 9.74 -15.25 -2.73
CA GLU A 57 9.55 -16.31 -1.73
C GLU A 57 10.78 -16.47 -0.82
N LEU A 58 11.99 -16.48 -1.39
CA LEU A 58 13.23 -16.48 -0.61
C LEU A 58 13.36 -15.25 0.29
N ILE A 59 12.95 -14.08 -0.20
CA ILE A 59 12.88 -12.86 0.60
C ILE A 59 11.93 -13.05 1.78
N ALA A 60 10.73 -13.61 1.57
CA ALA A 60 9.76 -13.86 2.62
C ALA A 60 10.33 -14.81 3.71
N GLN A 61 11.00 -15.90 3.30
CA GLN A 61 11.67 -16.83 4.22
C GLN A 61 12.75 -16.12 5.06
N ASN A 62 13.59 -15.31 4.41
CA ASN A 62 14.64 -14.54 5.10
C ASN A 62 14.04 -13.52 6.07
N LEU A 63 13.01 -12.79 5.68
CA LEU A 63 12.32 -11.83 6.54
C LEU A 63 11.69 -12.51 7.77
N ASN A 64 11.10 -13.70 7.59
CA ASN A 64 10.61 -14.49 8.72
C ASN A 64 11.74 -14.90 9.67
N SER A 65 12.88 -15.37 9.13
CA SER A 65 14.04 -15.81 9.93
C SER A 65 14.60 -14.73 10.84
N ILE A 66 14.55 -13.45 10.40
CA ILE A 66 14.97 -12.29 11.19
C ILE A 66 13.85 -11.70 12.07
N GLY A 67 12.64 -12.28 12.01
CA GLY A 67 11.52 -11.94 12.90
C GLY A 67 10.63 -10.79 12.42
N THR A 68 10.63 -10.49 11.13
CA THR A 68 9.70 -9.52 10.53
C THR A 68 8.26 -9.99 10.72
N SER A 69 7.38 -9.09 11.11
CA SER A 69 5.97 -9.38 11.36
C SER A 69 5.04 -8.83 10.29
N VAL A 70 5.39 -7.68 9.70
CA VAL A 70 4.56 -6.99 8.72
C VAL A 70 5.42 -6.56 7.54
N VAL A 71 4.93 -6.78 6.32
CA VAL A 71 5.53 -6.27 5.09
C VAL A 71 4.52 -5.44 4.33
N LEU A 72 4.86 -4.17 4.06
CA LEU A 72 4.14 -3.33 3.14
C LEU A 72 4.64 -3.61 1.71
N LEU A 73 3.80 -4.23 0.90
CA LEU A 73 4.02 -4.37 -0.53
C LEU A 73 3.68 -3.05 -1.22
N THR A 74 4.69 -2.43 -1.78
CA THR A 74 4.62 -1.10 -2.40
C THR A 74 5.51 -1.07 -3.65
N GLY A 75 5.86 0.11 -4.13
CA GLY A 75 6.72 0.29 -5.30
C GLY A 75 6.21 1.41 -6.19
N GLY A 76 6.20 1.21 -7.51
CA GLY A 76 5.38 1.99 -8.42
C GLY A 76 3.90 1.68 -8.12
N GLU A 77 3.31 0.77 -8.88
CA GLU A 77 1.97 0.24 -8.58
C GLU A 77 2.04 -1.28 -8.43
N PRO A 78 1.85 -1.83 -7.22
CA PRO A 78 1.95 -3.28 -7.01
C PRO A 78 1.02 -4.11 -7.88
N PHE A 79 -0.20 -3.63 -8.16
CA PHE A 79 -1.13 -4.33 -9.05
C PHE A 79 -0.70 -4.34 -10.52
N ALA A 80 0.36 -3.63 -10.91
CA ALA A 80 1.01 -3.79 -12.21
C ALA A 80 1.73 -5.15 -12.34
N ARG A 81 2.05 -5.80 -11.20
CA ARG A 81 2.56 -7.19 -11.17
C ARG A 81 1.42 -8.19 -11.23
N LYS A 82 1.48 -9.12 -12.19
CA LYS A 82 0.47 -10.19 -12.33
C LYS A 82 0.52 -11.19 -11.18
N ASP A 83 1.68 -11.42 -10.62
CA ASP A 83 1.99 -12.37 -9.55
C ASP A 83 1.92 -11.78 -8.13
N LEU A 84 1.40 -10.55 -7.96
CA LEU A 84 1.29 -9.89 -6.64
C LEU A 84 0.62 -10.80 -5.58
N HIS A 85 -0.43 -11.55 -5.97
CA HIS A 85 -1.13 -12.46 -5.06
C HIS A 85 -0.23 -13.63 -4.61
N LEU A 86 0.69 -14.10 -5.45
CA LEU A 86 1.66 -15.14 -5.08
C LEU A 86 2.70 -14.60 -4.11
N ILE A 87 3.18 -13.36 -4.34
CA ILE A 87 4.10 -12.67 -3.42
C ILE A 87 3.44 -12.45 -2.06
N ALA A 88 2.20 -11.96 -2.04
CA ALA A 88 1.46 -11.78 -0.79
C ALA A 88 1.21 -13.12 -0.08
N LYS A 89 0.92 -14.19 -0.84
CA LYS A 89 0.74 -15.54 -0.30
C LYS A 89 2.03 -16.07 0.32
N SER A 90 3.19 -15.89 -0.32
CA SER A 90 4.45 -16.36 0.27
C SER A 90 4.80 -15.65 1.57
N LEU A 91 4.42 -14.40 1.76
CA LEU A 91 4.52 -13.73 3.06
C LEU A 91 3.62 -14.38 4.11
N LEU A 92 2.36 -14.66 3.78
CA LEU A 92 1.42 -15.35 4.68
C LEU A 92 1.91 -16.75 5.05
N ASP A 93 2.40 -17.52 4.08
CA ASP A 93 2.94 -18.88 4.29
C ASP A 93 4.21 -18.86 5.18
N ASN A 94 4.88 -17.73 5.27
CA ASN A 94 6.03 -17.48 6.15
C ASN A 94 5.65 -16.68 7.42
N ASP A 95 4.38 -16.68 7.82
CA ASP A 95 3.90 -16.06 9.05
C ASP A 95 4.19 -14.56 9.14
N ILE A 96 4.18 -13.89 7.99
CA ILE A 96 4.33 -12.44 7.84
C ILE A 96 3.02 -11.86 7.31
N HIS A 97 2.57 -10.78 7.91
CA HIS A 97 1.35 -10.10 7.54
C HIS A 97 1.58 -9.14 6.36
N PRO A 98 1.04 -9.40 5.14
CA PRO A 98 1.19 -8.49 4.02
C PRO A 98 0.18 -7.34 4.12
N ARG A 99 0.64 -6.12 3.86
CA ARG A 99 -0.19 -4.95 3.58
C ARG A 99 0.11 -4.48 2.18
N ILE A 100 -0.89 -4.03 1.43
CA ILE A 100 -0.70 -3.59 0.06
C ILE A 100 -1.01 -2.10 -0.02
N GLN A 101 -0.06 -1.32 -0.58
CA GLN A 101 -0.26 0.09 -0.91
C GLN A 101 -0.51 0.21 -2.40
N THR A 102 -1.64 0.78 -2.80
CA THR A 102 -2.02 0.96 -4.22
C THR A 102 -2.53 2.36 -4.49
N ASN A 103 -2.37 2.82 -5.73
CA ASN A 103 -2.99 4.06 -6.21
C ASN A 103 -4.44 3.87 -6.69
N GLY A 104 -5.03 2.69 -6.42
CA GLY A 104 -6.38 2.35 -6.86
C GLY A 104 -6.45 1.70 -8.25
N PHE A 105 -5.33 1.38 -8.88
CA PHE A 105 -5.29 0.65 -10.15
C PHE A 105 -5.49 -0.86 -9.96
N ALA A 106 -6.41 -1.20 -9.10
CA ALA A 106 -6.76 -2.58 -8.78
C ALA A 106 -8.16 -2.90 -9.35
N SER A 107 -8.24 -3.85 -10.28
CA SER A 107 -9.53 -4.35 -10.72
C SER A 107 -10.21 -5.17 -9.62
N GLU A 108 -11.53 -5.28 -9.69
CA GLU A 108 -12.29 -6.09 -8.76
C GLU A 108 -11.80 -7.55 -8.70
N ILE A 109 -11.46 -8.13 -9.86
CA ILE A 109 -10.91 -9.49 -9.94
C ILE A 109 -9.61 -9.61 -9.16
N ARG A 110 -8.71 -8.63 -9.31
CA ARG A 110 -7.42 -8.63 -8.63
C ARG A 110 -7.55 -8.44 -7.11
N LEU A 111 -8.52 -7.64 -6.67
CA LEU A 111 -8.85 -7.49 -5.25
C LEU A 111 -9.40 -8.78 -4.65
N LYS A 112 -10.26 -9.50 -5.41
CA LYS A 112 -10.77 -10.83 -5.00
C LYS A 112 -9.65 -11.89 -4.92
N GLU A 113 -8.66 -11.84 -5.81
CA GLU A 113 -7.48 -12.73 -5.73
C GLU A 113 -6.70 -12.50 -4.41
N ILE A 114 -6.51 -11.23 -4.02
CA ILE A 114 -5.83 -10.86 -2.78
C ILE A 114 -6.63 -11.31 -1.55
N GLU A 115 -7.94 -11.03 -1.54
CA GLU A 115 -8.81 -11.45 -0.43
C GLU A 115 -8.86 -12.97 -0.27
N LYS A 116 -8.99 -13.70 -1.40
CA LYS A 116 -9.07 -15.17 -1.42
C LYS A 116 -7.87 -15.87 -0.79
N ILE A 117 -6.68 -15.30 -0.86
CA ILE A 117 -5.47 -15.85 -0.21
C ILE A 117 -5.39 -15.49 1.28
N GLY A 118 -6.31 -14.68 1.80
CA GLY A 118 -6.34 -14.23 3.19
C GLY A 118 -5.58 -12.91 3.45
N ALA A 119 -5.03 -12.26 2.43
CA ALA A 119 -4.48 -10.92 2.57
C ALA A 119 -5.63 -9.90 2.56
N LYS A 120 -5.77 -9.14 3.63
CA LYS A 120 -6.93 -8.26 3.84
C LYS A 120 -6.59 -6.82 4.21
N ASP A 121 -5.31 -6.49 4.33
CA ASP A 121 -4.89 -5.14 4.70
C ASP A 121 -4.45 -4.37 3.46
N ILE A 122 -5.13 -3.25 3.21
CA ILE A 122 -4.90 -2.44 2.02
C ILE A 122 -4.89 -0.95 2.36
N SER A 123 -3.97 -0.22 1.72
CA SER A 123 -3.97 1.23 1.73
C SER A 123 -4.15 1.73 0.30
N ILE A 124 -5.02 2.71 0.12
CA ILE A 124 -5.25 3.37 -1.17
C ILE A 124 -4.70 4.78 -1.09
N SER A 125 -3.87 5.16 -2.07
CA SER A 125 -3.36 6.52 -2.17
C SER A 125 -4.48 7.47 -2.57
N LEU A 126 -4.77 8.44 -1.69
CA LEU A 126 -5.78 9.47 -1.93
C LEU A 126 -5.32 10.77 -1.23
N ASP A 127 -4.96 11.76 -2.02
CA ASP A 127 -4.40 13.02 -1.58
C ASP A 127 -5.44 14.16 -1.57
N SER A 128 -6.57 13.94 -2.25
CA SER A 128 -7.66 14.93 -2.38
C SER A 128 -9.01 14.26 -2.67
N LEU A 129 -10.08 14.82 -2.10
CA LEU A 129 -11.46 14.50 -2.50
C LEU A 129 -11.93 15.31 -3.71
N ASN A 130 -11.18 16.34 -4.11
CA ASN A 130 -11.45 17.09 -5.33
C ASN A 130 -10.88 16.30 -6.53
N PRO A 131 -11.72 15.90 -7.52
CA PRO A 131 -11.29 15.10 -8.66
C PRO A 131 -10.17 15.74 -9.48
N ASP A 132 -10.30 17.03 -9.79
CA ASP A 132 -9.34 17.73 -10.64
C ASP A 132 -8.00 17.87 -9.94
N LEU A 133 -8.00 18.12 -8.62
CA LEU A 133 -6.77 18.22 -7.84
C LEU A 133 -6.09 16.84 -7.71
N GLN A 134 -6.84 15.77 -7.45
CA GLN A 134 -6.29 14.42 -7.40
C GLN A 134 -5.70 13.99 -8.73
N ASP A 135 -6.40 14.25 -9.83
CA ASP A 135 -5.92 13.92 -11.18
C ASP A 135 -4.63 14.68 -11.51
N LYS A 136 -4.54 15.96 -11.10
CA LYS A 136 -3.33 16.78 -11.23
C LYS A 136 -2.17 16.22 -10.39
N ILE A 137 -2.37 15.94 -9.11
CA ILE A 137 -1.34 15.35 -8.21
C ILE A 137 -0.80 14.05 -8.82
N ASN A 138 -1.66 13.26 -9.45
CA ASN A 138 -1.31 11.99 -10.09
C ASN A 138 -0.67 12.17 -11.50
N GLY A 139 -0.13 13.35 -11.81
CA GLY A 139 0.54 13.65 -13.07
C GLY A 139 -0.42 13.89 -14.22
N ASP A 140 -1.49 14.65 -13.96
CA ASP A 140 -2.57 14.98 -14.91
C ASP A 140 -3.28 13.74 -15.50
N MET A 141 -3.29 12.64 -14.74
CA MET A 141 -3.94 11.40 -15.13
C MET A 141 -5.45 11.48 -14.94
N LYS A 142 -6.17 11.77 -16.02
CA LYS A 142 -7.64 11.85 -16.02
C LYS A 142 -8.30 10.61 -15.44
N ASN A 143 -9.30 10.84 -14.59
CA ASN A 143 -10.07 9.81 -13.88
C ASN A 143 -9.26 8.98 -12.88
N SER A 144 -8.09 9.41 -12.44
CA SER A 144 -7.34 8.74 -11.40
C SER A 144 -8.10 8.79 -10.05
N TRP A 145 -8.73 9.94 -9.74
CA TRP A 145 -9.65 10.07 -8.62
C TRP A 145 -10.79 9.04 -8.68
N LEU A 146 -11.47 8.95 -9.82
CA LEU A 146 -12.59 8.02 -9.99
C LEU A 146 -12.16 6.55 -9.80
N ARG A 147 -10.95 6.19 -10.25
CA ARG A 147 -10.37 4.86 -10.04
C ARG A 147 -10.13 4.58 -8.56
N ALA A 148 -9.55 5.54 -7.84
CA ALA A 148 -9.33 5.40 -6.39
C ALA A 148 -10.66 5.22 -5.65
N ILE A 149 -11.70 6.03 -5.93
CA ILE A 149 -13.03 5.90 -5.33
C ILE A 149 -13.66 4.54 -5.68
N LYS A 150 -13.54 4.09 -6.92
CA LYS A 150 -14.03 2.76 -7.33
C LYS A 150 -13.30 1.63 -6.58
N ALA A 151 -11.98 1.76 -6.40
CA ALA A 151 -11.22 0.79 -5.63
C ALA A 151 -11.64 0.76 -4.16
N ILE A 152 -11.88 1.91 -3.53
CA ILE A 152 -12.42 2.04 -2.17
C ILE A 152 -13.78 1.32 -2.07
N THR A 153 -14.66 1.56 -3.02
CA THR A 153 -15.98 0.89 -3.07
C THR A 153 -15.84 -0.62 -3.17
N ASN A 154 -14.98 -1.10 -4.06
CA ASN A 154 -14.72 -2.53 -4.25
C ASN A 154 -14.11 -3.16 -2.99
N VAL A 155 -13.16 -2.49 -2.34
CA VAL A 155 -12.55 -2.97 -1.09
C VAL A 155 -13.62 -3.11 0.00
N ASN A 156 -14.48 -2.13 0.18
CA ASN A 156 -15.58 -2.18 1.16
C ASN A 156 -16.58 -3.32 0.91
N GLN A 157 -16.72 -3.76 -0.35
CA GLN A 157 -17.62 -4.85 -0.73
C GLN A 157 -16.96 -6.23 -0.63
N ILE A 158 -15.66 -6.33 -0.90
CA ILE A 158 -14.92 -7.59 -1.03
C ILE A 158 -14.25 -7.98 0.29
N PHE A 159 -13.60 -7.02 0.96
CA PHE A 159 -12.79 -7.32 2.13
C PHE A 159 -13.65 -7.47 3.38
N PRO A 160 -13.24 -8.31 4.34
CA PRO A 160 -13.99 -8.52 5.57
C PRO A 160 -13.99 -7.25 6.43
N LYS A 161 -15.02 -7.08 7.27
CA LYS A 161 -15.18 -5.90 8.13
C LYS A 161 -14.04 -5.66 9.11
N ASN A 162 -13.24 -6.68 9.42
CA ASN A 162 -12.07 -6.59 10.27
C ASN A 162 -10.77 -6.33 9.48
N ALA A 163 -10.87 -6.07 8.18
CA ALA A 163 -9.74 -5.64 7.37
C ALA A 163 -9.18 -4.30 7.85
N PHE A 164 -7.85 -4.15 7.81
CA PHE A 164 -7.23 -2.85 8.03
C PHE A 164 -7.17 -2.10 6.70
N CYS A 165 -8.05 -1.12 6.54
CA CYS A 165 -8.11 -0.26 5.36
C CYS A 165 -7.68 1.16 5.73
N ALA A 166 -6.85 1.78 4.88
CA ALA A 166 -6.36 3.12 5.12
C ALA A 166 -6.24 3.94 3.83
N PHE A 167 -6.30 5.26 3.95
CA PHE A 167 -5.78 6.17 2.94
C PHE A 167 -4.31 6.47 3.23
N GLY A 168 -3.47 6.43 2.20
CA GLY A 168 -2.15 7.02 2.20
C GLY A 168 -2.23 8.39 1.56
N CYS A 169 -1.94 9.46 2.30
CA CYS A 169 -1.96 10.82 1.80
C CYS A 169 -0.59 11.47 1.97
N VAL A 170 -0.03 11.97 0.88
CA VAL A 170 1.17 12.82 0.90
C VAL A 170 0.73 14.26 1.05
N MET A 171 1.10 14.87 2.18
CA MET A 171 0.78 16.28 2.47
C MET A 171 1.75 17.20 1.73
N SER A 172 1.22 18.05 0.87
CA SER A 172 1.96 19.11 0.16
C SER A 172 1.22 20.44 0.28
N PRO A 173 1.84 21.56 -0.05
CA PRO A 173 1.17 22.87 -0.05
C PRO A 173 -0.10 22.90 -0.91
N SER A 174 -0.18 22.08 -1.94
CA SER A 174 -1.31 22.05 -2.88
C SER A 174 -2.57 21.37 -2.31
N ASN A 175 -2.45 20.48 -1.31
CA ASN A 175 -3.57 19.71 -0.77
C ASN A 175 -3.83 19.89 0.72
N LEU A 176 -3.20 20.86 1.40
CA LEU A 176 -3.39 21.08 2.85
C LEU A 176 -4.87 21.27 3.23
N ASN A 177 -5.64 21.92 2.38
CA ASN A 177 -7.08 22.16 2.59
C ASN A 177 -7.94 20.89 2.40
N GLN A 178 -7.37 19.81 1.89
CA GLN A 178 -8.03 18.52 1.70
C GLN A 178 -7.85 17.57 2.88
N ILE A 179 -6.90 17.86 3.78
CA ILE A 179 -6.55 16.94 4.87
C ILE A 179 -7.72 16.67 5.80
N ILE A 180 -8.42 17.72 6.26
CA ILE A 180 -9.58 17.57 7.15
C ILE A 180 -10.72 16.84 6.43
N PRO A 181 -11.16 17.23 5.22
CA PRO A 181 -12.15 16.46 4.46
C PRO A 181 -11.78 14.98 4.26
N LEU A 182 -10.50 14.65 4.02
CA LEU A 182 -10.04 13.27 3.89
C LEU A 182 -10.19 12.48 5.20
N ILE A 183 -9.85 13.09 6.34
CA ILE A 183 -10.00 12.48 7.66
C ILE A 183 -11.49 12.24 7.97
N GLU A 184 -12.36 13.21 7.69
CA GLU A 184 -13.80 13.10 7.88
C GLU A 184 -14.36 11.96 7.01
N PHE A 185 -14.02 11.91 5.73
CA PHE A 185 -14.43 10.85 4.83
C PHE A 185 -13.94 9.47 5.29
N ALA A 186 -12.67 9.35 5.68
CA ALA A 186 -12.12 8.11 6.22
C ALA A 186 -12.90 7.65 7.46
N THR A 187 -13.19 8.57 8.37
CA THR A 187 -13.94 8.30 9.61
C THR A 187 -15.35 7.79 9.30
N GLU A 188 -16.03 8.42 8.34
CA GLU A 188 -17.38 8.04 7.91
C GLU A 188 -17.45 6.60 7.40
N ILE A 189 -16.45 6.18 6.62
CA ILE A 189 -16.41 4.82 6.05
C ILE A 189 -15.64 3.80 6.92
N GLY A 190 -15.14 4.21 8.10
CA GLY A 190 -14.42 3.35 9.04
C GLY A 190 -12.99 3.01 8.62
N TRP A 191 -12.33 3.87 7.85
CA TRP A 191 -10.96 3.72 7.39
C TRP A 191 -9.99 4.58 8.21
N TRP A 192 -8.71 4.21 8.15
CA TRP A 192 -7.61 4.98 8.74
C TRP A 192 -7.03 5.96 7.72
N VAL A 193 -6.30 6.96 8.21
CA VAL A 193 -5.50 7.86 7.36
C VAL A 193 -4.06 7.85 7.82
N SER A 194 -3.16 7.62 6.87
CA SER A 194 -1.71 7.76 7.06
C SER A 194 -1.28 9.04 6.35
N LEU A 195 -0.86 10.04 7.12
CA LEU A 195 -0.38 11.32 6.60
C LEU A 195 1.15 11.32 6.57
N VAL A 196 1.72 11.60 5.41
CA VAL A 196 3.18 11.67 5.22
C VAL A 196 3.51 13.02 4.59
N PRO A 197 4.43 13.81 5.15
CA PRO A 197 4.85 15.05 4.49
C PRO A 197 5.58 14.73 3.19
N GLU A 198 5.37 15.59 2.18
CA GLU A 198 6.10 15.50 0.92
C GLU A 198 7.59 15.62 1.15
N HIS A 199 8.35 14.72 0.58
CA HIS A 199 9.81 14.75 0.66
C HIS A 199 10.36 15.62 -0.49
N VAL A 200 10.77 16.83 -0.16
CA VAL A 200 11.43 17.75 -1.11
C VAL A 200 12.94 17.53 -1.03
N SER A 201 13.52 16.99 -2.09
CA SER A 201 14.99 16.93 -2.20
C SER A 201 15.57 18.33 -2.36
N LYS A 202 16.70 18.61 -1.68
CA LYS A 202 17.43 19.90 -1.83
C LYS A 202 18.09 20.08 -3.21
N SER A 203 17.94 19.10 -4.12
CA SER A 203 18.56 19.08 -5.45
C SER A 203 17.60 19.42 -6.60
N HIS A 204 16.51 20.12 -6.29
CA HIS A 204 15.61 20.72 -7.31
C HIS A 204 15.61 22.22 -7.19
#